data_5cd6116866dfe187c8493dd2bb7cb611
#
_entry.id   5cd6116866dfe187c8493dd2bb7cb611
#
_cell.length_a   1.000
_cell.length_b   1.000
_cell.length_c   1.000
_cell.angle_alpha   90.00
_cell.angle_beta   90.00
_cell.angle_gamma   90.00
#
_symmetry.space_group_name_H-M   'P 1'
#
loop_
_entity.id
_entity.type
_entity.pdbx_description
1 polymer ?
#
loop_
_entity_poly.entity_id
_entity_poly.type
_entity_poly.pdbx_seq_one_letter_code
_entity_poly.pdbx_strand_id
1 'polypeptide(L)'
;MKLRTLLSATVALGLATSAAMAMDKTGWPESFTVGTASQGGTYFVYGSGFAGIIAEDLGISGGGEITGGPMQNMALVHTGEAAFGMTTMGPANESLNGTNPIAPGLKMDKACAMFPMYQTPFNVTALTSSGIKSISDIPAGSKIGFGPAGSTSDTYFPSMLESLGVDFERRNGSWNDLGSQLQDGLLDAIAFAAGVPTAAVSQLEAQTEVNFVEFTEEEQSKIQEGFPVANFVVPNGTYASQPGDLRSVSMWNFAIANCDLPESFVYEATKAIMGDHERMLKVHKAAKTTVPENWDKNTVLSWHPGAAKWFNENGASIDAANIYGN
;
A
#
# COMPACT_ATOMS: atom_id res chain seq x y z
N MET A 1 -8.33 -83.30 -26.32
CA MET A 1 -8.80 -82.46 -25.20
C MET A 1 -7.61 -81.63 -24.70
N LYS A 2 -7.53 -80.35 -25.03
CA LYS A 2 -6.47 -79.47 -24.58
C LYS A 2 -7.11 -78.37 -23.66
N LEU A 3 -6.79 -78.44 -22.41
CA LEU A 3 -7.23 -77.47 -21.37
C LEU A 3 -6.47 -76.18 -21.55
N ARG A 4 -7.15 -75.06 -21.78
CA ARG A 4 -6.55 -73.70 -21.80
C ARG A 4 -6.75 -73.07 -20.42
N THR A 5 -5.65 -72.85 -19.70
CA THR A 5 -5.58 -72.10 -18.46
C THR A 5 -5.60 -70.63 -18.81
N LEU A 6 -6.61 -69.86 -18.32
CA LEU A 6 -6.69 -68.43 -18.38
C LEU A 6 -5.98 -67.89 -17.14
N LEU A 7 -4.87 -67.12 -17.32
CA LEU A 7 -4.24 -66.33 -16.29
C LEU A 7 -4.95 -64.96 -16.24
N SER A 8 -5.64 -64.71 -15.13
CA SER A 8 -6.20 -63.38 -14.82
C SER A 8 -5.12 -62.54 -14.15
N ALA A 9 -4.62 -61.51 -14.84
CA ALA A 9 -3.72 -60.51 -14.25
C ALA A 9 -4.58 -59.42 -13.59
N THR A 10 -4.56 -59.37 -12.26
CA THR A 10 -5.18 -58.31 -11.47
C THR A 10 -4.21 -57.10 -11.42
N VAL A 11 -4.54 -56.04 -12.17
CA VAL A 11 -3.82 -54.77 -12.09
C VAL A 11 -4.31 -54.03 -10.85
N ALA A 12 -3.50 -53.98 -9.79
CA ALA A 12 -3.74 -53.13 -8.63
C ALA A 12 -3.41 -51.71 -9.01
N LEU A 13 -4.42 -50.87 -9.23
CA LEU A 13 -4.29 -49.43 -9.42
C LEU A 13 -4.04 -48.80 -8.06
N GLY A 14 -2.78 -48.49 -7.72
CA GLY A 14 -2.40 -47.77 -6.52
C GLY A 14 -2.87 -46.31 -6.63
N LEU A 15 -3.97 -45.98 -5.98
CA LEU A 15 -4.36 -44.58 -5.69
C LEU A 15 -3.34 -43.98 -4.70
N ALA A 16 -2.34 -43.27 -5.22
CA ALA A 16 -1.52 -42.36 -4.41
C ALA A 16 -2.41 -41.18 -4.02
N THR A 17 -3.09 -41.28 -2.89
CA THR A 17 -3.70 -40.12 -2.25
C THR A 17 -2.55 -39.26 -1.74
N SER A 18 -2.27 -38.17 -2.47
CA SER A 18 -1.47 -37.03 -1.92
C SER A 18 -2.26 -36.51 -0.73
N ALA A 19 -1.89 -36.89 0.48
CA ALA A 19 -2.36 -36.24 1.68
C ALA A 19 -1.86 -34.81 1.59
N ALA A 20 -2.73 -33.88 1.23
CA ALA A 20 -2.47 -32.46 1.47
C ALA A 20 -2.17 -32.33 2.97
N MET A 21 -0.92 -32.03 3.32
CA MET A 21 -0.55 -31.79 4.71
C MET A 21 -1.40 -30.61 5.15
N ALA A 22 -2.28 -30.85 6.12
CA ALA A 22 -3.08 -29.80 6.70
C ALA A 22 -2.14 -28.74 7.29
N MET A 23 -2.40 -27.48 6.96
CA MET A 23 -1.63 -26.34 7.45
C MET A 23 -1.65 -26.33 8.98
N ASP A 24 -0.49 -26.29 9.62
CA ASP A 24 -0.41 -26.20 11.08
C ASP A 24 -0.80 -24.78 11.53
N LYS A 25 -1.97 -24.64 12.10
CA LYS A 25 -2.55 -23.39 12.59
C LYS A 25 -2.34 -23.17 14.09
N THR A 26 -1.40 -23.87 14.71
CA THR A 26 -1.13 -23.74 16.15
C THR A 26 -0.74 -22.29 16.49
N GLY A 27 -1.48 -21.70 17.43
CA GLY A 27 -1.26 -20.32 17.88
C GLY A 27 -1.75 -19.23 16.92
N TRP A 28 -2.37 -19.58 15.79
CA TRP A 28 -2.93 -18.59 14.88
C TRP A 28 -4.12 -17.86 15.50
N PRO A 29 -4.35 -16.58 15.14
CA PRO A 29 -5.54 -15.87 15.59
C PRO A 29 -6.82 -16.49 14.99
N GLU A 30 -7.94 -16.41 15.70
CA GLU A 30 -9.25 -16.85 15.19
C GLU A 30 -9.76 -15.95 14.07
N SER A 31 -9.37 -14.69 14.09
CA SER A 31 -9.68 -13.68 13.07
C SER A 31 -8.58 -12.63 13.02
N PHE A 32 -8.54 -11.84 11.94
CA PHE A 32 -7.59 -10.74 11.80
C PHE A 32 -8.21 -9.51 11.16
N THR A 33 -7.63 -8.34 11.45
CA THR A 33 -7.95 -7.08 10.78
C THR A 33 -6.72 -6.53 10.05
N VAL A 34 -6.99 -5.79 8.98
CA VAL A 34 -5.99 -5.04 8.21
C VAL A 34 -6.32 -3.56 8.30
N GLY A 35 -5.45 -2.78 8.91
CA GLY A 35 -5.56 -1.32 8.89
C GLY A 35 -5.38 -0.79 7.47
N THR A 36 -6.42 -0.14 6.93
CA THR A 36 -6.44 0.39 5.55
C THR A 36 -6.26 1.91 5.53
N ALA A 37 -7.20 2.65 4.99
CA ALA A 37 -7.33 4.10 5.03
C ALA A 37 -8.76 4.50 4.63
N SER A 38 -8.99 5.80 4.39
CA SER A 38 -10.31 6.30 4.00
C SER A 38 -10.75 5.81 2.62
N GLN A 39 -12.06 5.75 2.43
CA GLN A 39 -12.68 5.47 1.14
C GLN A 39 -12.22 6.46 0.06
N GLY A 40 -12.17 5.99 -1.18
CA GLY A 40 -11.67 6.75 -2.33
C GLY A 40 -10.16 6.69 -2.50
N GLY A 41 -9.40 6.29 -1.48
CA GLY A 41 -7.96 6.06 -1.53
C GLY A 41 -7.60 4.61 -1.88
N THR A 42 -6.39 4.41 -2.39
CA THR A 42 -5.90 3.10 -2.84
C THR A 42 -5.76 2.11 -1.70
N TYR A 43 -5.33 2.53 -0.51
CA TYR A 43 -5.22 1.64 0.66
C TYR A 43 -6.53 0.94 1.01
N PHE A 44 -7.67 1.61 0.87
CA PHE A 44 -8.96 1.01 1.18
C PHE A 44 -9.26 -0.21 0.31
N VAL A 45 -9.13 -0.06 -1.01
CA VAL A 45 -9.39 -1.15 -1.97
C VAL A 45 -8.33 -2.23 -1.88
N TYR A 46 -7.07 -1.82 -1.87
CA TYR A 46 -5.92 -2.72 -1.86
C TYR A 46 -5.86 -3.57 -0.59
N GLY A 47 -6.01 -2.93 0.58
CA GLY A 47 -5.97 -3.61 1.88
C GLY A 47 -7.16 -4.54 2.11
N SER A 48 -8.38 -4.12 1.69
CA SER A 48 -9.55 -4.99 1.73
C SER A 48 -9.37 -6.20 0.81
N GLY A 49 -8.74 -6.02 -0.36
CA GLY A 49 -8.47 -7.09 -1.31
C GLY A 49 -7.47 -8.10 -0.78
N PHE A 50 -6.32 -7.68 -0.27
CA PHE A 50 -5.36 -8.64 0.26
C PHE A 50 -5.87 -9.32 1.55
N ALA A 51 -6.67 -8.62 2.39
CA ALA A 51 -7.34 -9.23 3.52
C ALA A 51 -8.27 -10.37 3.07
N GLY A 52 -9.05 -10.15 1.99
CA GLY A 52 -9.91 -11.17 1.41
C GLY A 52 -9.14 -12.38 0.88
N ILE A 53 -8.01 -12.15 0.20
CA ILE A 53 -7.14 -13.22 -0.31
C ILE A 53 -6.57 -14.07 0.85
N ILE A 54 -6.03 -13.42 1.88
CA ILE A 54 -5.51 -14.13 3.07
C ILE A 54 -6.62 -14.91 3.77
N ALA A 55 -7.80 -14.30 3.95
CA ALA A 55 -8.93 -14.96 4.60
C ALA A 55 -9.38 -16.22 3.85
N GLU A 56 -9.46 -16.15 2.52
CA GLU A 56 -9.82 -17.26 1.64
C GLU A 56 -8.80 -18.40 1.72
N ASP A 57 -7.51 -18.09 1.51
CA ASP A 57 -6.46 -19.11 1.41
C ASP A 57 -6.15 -19.76 2.77
N LEU A 58 -6.22 -18.98 3.85
CA LEU A 58 -5.92 -19.50 5.19
C LEU A 58 -7.17 -20.05 5.90
N GLY A 59 -8.37 -19.81 5.37
CA GLY A 59 -9.62 -20.24 6.00
C GLY A 59 -9.79 -19.64 7.41
N ILE A 60 -9.49 -18.35 7.56
CA ILE A 60 -9.63 -17.56 8.79
C ILE A 60 -10.45 -16.31 8.46
N SER A 61 -11.37 -15.93 9.33
CA SER A 61 -12.12 -14.68 9.16
C SER A 61 -11.19 -13.46 9.19
N GLY A 62 -11.28 -12.58 8.20
CA GLY A 62 -10.45 -11.37 8.14
C GLY A 62 -11.04 -10.30 7.23
N GLY A 63 -10.63 -9.04 7.44
CA GLY A 63 -11.12 -7.93 6.63
C GLY A 63 -10.36 -6.63 6.85
N GLY A 64 -10.58 -5.67 5.93
CA GLY A 64 -10.02 -4.33 6.02
C GLY A 64 -10.84 -3.44 6.95
N GLU A 65 -10.15 -2.66 7.78
CA GLU A 65 -10.71 -1.63 8.65
C GLU A 65 -10.32 -0.24 8.16
N ILE A 66 -11.29 0.69 8.15
CA ILE A 66 -11.04 2.09 7.78
C ILE A 66 -10.26 2.78 8.89
N THR A 67 -9.13 3.39 8.53
CA THR A 67 -8.25 4.13 9.43
C THR A 67 -7.90 5.50 8.86
N GLY A 68 -7.15 6.30 9.61
CA GLY A 68 -6.53 7.55 9.11
C GLY A 68 -5.40 7.33 8.11
N GLY A 69 -4.93 6.07 7.94
CA GLY A 69 -3.85 5.73 7.01
C GLY A 69 -2.55 5.32 7.70
N PRO A 70 -1.39 5.49 7.04
CA PRO A 70 -0.14 4.82 7.42
C PRO A 70 0.33 5.11 8.85
N MET A 71 0.18 6.36 9.34
CA MET A 71 0.57 6.71 10.72
C MET A 71 -0.25 5.95 11.76
N GLN A 72 -1.57 5.86 11.56
CA GLN A 72 -2.45 5.11 12.47
C GLN A 72 -2.24 3.60 12.32
N ASN A 73 -2.01 3.10 11.10
CA ASN A 73 -1.75 1.69 10.86
C ASN A 73 -0.50 1.20 11.60
N MET A 74 0.57 2.03 11.62
CA MET A 74 1.76 1.71 12.41
C MET A 74 1.44 1.55 13.90
N ALA A 75 0.59 2.42 14.45
CA ALA A 75 0.19 2.33 15.85
C ALA A 75 -0.67 1.10 16.14
N LEU A 76 -1.71 0.86 15.31
CA LEU A 76 -2.61 -0.29 15.48
C LEU A 76 -1.88 -1.64 15.35
N VAL A 77 -0.95 -1.73 14.40
CA VAL A 77 -0.14 -2.94 14.23
C VAL A 77 0.85 -3.09 15.39
N HIS A 78 1.51 -2.01 15.83
CA HIS A 78 2.42 -2.05 16.98
C HIS A 78 1.74 -2.52 18.25
N THR A 79 0.51 -2.06 18.52
CA THR A 79 -0.25 -2.44 19.73
C THR A 79 -0.91 -3.82 19.61
N GLY A 80 -0.97 -4.40 18.41
CA GLY A 80 -1.66 -5.66 18.13
C GLY A 80 -3.18 -5.51 17.99
N GLU A 81 -3.69 -4.27 17.91
CA GLU A 81 -5.11 -4.00 17.64
C GLU A 81 -5.47 -4.37 16.18
N ALA A 82 -4.51 -4.27 15.26
CA ALA A 82 -4.60 -4.85 13.92
C ALA A 82 -3.47 -5.87 13.72
N ALA A 83 -3.80 -7.03 13.14
CA ALA A 83 -2.80 -8.03 12.78
C ALA A 83 -1.88 -7.53 11.66
N PHE A 84 -2.46 -6.88 10.67
CA PHE A 84 -1.79 -6.35 9.50
C PHE A 84 -2.17 -4.89 9.25
N GLY A 85 -1.37 -4.21 8.45
CA GLY A 85 -1.63 -2.85 8.01
C GLY A 85 -0.81 -2.51 6.78
N MET A 86 -0.83 -1.24 6.43
CA MET A 86 -0.05 -0.70 5.31
C MET A 86 0.58 0.61 5.72
N THR A 87 1.83 0.81 5.32
CA THR A 87 2.55 2.06 5.58
C THR A 87 3.41 2.48 4.38
N THR A 88 3.69 3.77 4.27
CA THR A 88 4.77 4.27 3.40
C THR A 88 6.07 4.39 4.19
N MET A 89 7.21 4.33 3.53
CA MET A 89 8.52 4.31 4.20
C MET A 89 8.80 5.57 5.04
N GLY A 90 8.28 6.73 4.67
CA GLY A 90 8.37 7.95 5.49
C GLY A 90 7.66 7.79 6.84
N PRO A 91 6.32 7.58 6.86
CA PRO A 91 5.56 7.26 8.06
C PRO A 91 6.12 6.11 8.91
N ALA A 92 6.65 5.07 8.26
CA ALA A 92 7.34 3.98 8.97
C ALA A 92 8.56 4.49 9.74
N ASN A 93 9.43 5.27 9.08
CA ASN A 93 10.62 5.86 9.71
C ASN A 93 10.27 6.77 10.89
N GLU A 94 9.28 7.64 10.74
CA GLU A 94 8.82 8.50 11.83
C GLU A 94 8.28 7.70 13.01
N SER A 95 7.51 6.65 12.74
CA SER A 95 6.96 5.77 13.78
C SER A 95 8.05 5.02 14.55
N LEU A 96 9.07 4.52 13.86
CA LEU A 96 10.21 3.84 14.49
C LEU A 96 11.07 4.79 15.32
N ASN A 97 11.16 6.07 14.92
CA ASN A 97 11.94 7.09 15.64
C ASN A 97 11.14 7.79 16.75
N GLY A 98 9.85 7.50 16.92
CA GLY A 98 8.99 8.13 17.92
C GLY A 98 8.59 9.56 17.56
N THR A 99 8.65 9.94 16.29
CA THR A 99 8.23 11.25 15.76
C THR A 99 6.86 11.21 15.09
N ASN A 100 6.17 10.06 15.12
CA ASN A 100 4.82 9.92 14.62
C ASN A 100 3.87 10.88 15.37
N PRO A 101 3.17 11.81 14.68
CA PRO A 101 2.34 12.83 15.33
C PRO A 101 1.12 12.26 16.06
N ILE A 102 0.69 11.04 15.76
CA ILE A 102 -0.44 10.37 16.45
C ILE A 102 -0.04 9.94 17.87
N ALA A 103 1.22 9.52 18.06
CA ALA A 103 1.74 9.11 19.37
C ALA A 103 3.21 9.58 19.53
N PRO A 104 3.44 10.88 19.75
CA PRO A 104 4.79 11.40 19.90
C PRO A 104 5.54 10.76 21.06
N GLY A 105 6.78 10.36 20.82
CA GLY A 105 7.64 9.68 21.78
C GLY A 105 7.52 8.16 21.81
N LEU A 106 6.46 7.57 21.23
CA LEU A 106 6.31 6.13 21.11
C LEU A 106 7.08 5.60 19.89
N LYS A 107 8.03 4.71 20.12
CA LYS A 107 8.70 3.95 19.06
C LYS A 107 7.89 2.72 18.72
N MET A 108 7.42 2.64 17.49
CA MET A 108 6.51 1.57 17.05
C MET A 108 7.29 0.41 16.40
N ASP A 109 8.17 -0.21 17.17
CA ASP A 109 9.12 -1.24 16.73
C ASP A 109 8.51 -2.66 16.58
N LYS A 110 7.23 -2.83 16.94
CA LYS A 110 6.48 -4.07 16.73
C LYS A 110 5.65 -4.09 15.43
N ALA A 111 5.86 -3.14 14.52
CA ALA A 111 5.32 -3.17 13.17
C ALA A 111 6.43 -3.63 12.21
N CYS A 112 6.36 -4.90 11.79
CA CYS A 112 7.34 -5.56 10.93
C CYS A 112 6.94 -5.53 9.46
N ALA A 113 7.90 -5.44 8.55
CA ALA A 113 7.65 -5.59 7.12
C ALA A 113 7.11 -6.98 6.79
N MET A 114 6.08 -7.03 5.93
CA MET A 114 5.49 -8.26 5.44
C MET A 114 5.78 -8.47 3.95
N PHE A 115 5.40 -7.53 3.09
CA PHE A 115 5.70 -7.58 1.66
C PHE A 115 5.71 -6.19 1.02
N PRO A 116 6.48 -6.01 -0.09
CA PRO A 116 6.45 -4.77 -0.88
C PRO A 116 5.12 -4.62 -1.59
N MET A 117 4.60 -3.41 -1.64
CA MET A 117 3.35 -3.13 -2.31
C MET A 117 3.60 -2.38 -3.64
N TYR A 118 3.58 -1.07 -3.59
CA TYR A 118 3.72 -0.18 -4.74
C TYR A 118 4.29 1.17 -4.29
N GLN A 119 4.66 2.01 -5.25
CA GLN A 119 5.05 3.39 -4.97
C GLN A 119 3.82 4.29 -4.87
N THR A 120 3.84 5.21 -3.91
CA THR A 120 2.87 6.28 -3.73
C THR A 120 3.39 7.55 -4.38
N PRO A 121 2.97 7.91 -5.60
CA PRO A 121 3.29 9.20 -6.18
C PRO A 121 2.51 10.33 -5.52
N PHE A 122 3.11 11.53 -5.56
CA PHE A 122 2.54 12.79 -5.10
C PHE A 122 1.99 13.57 -6.29
N ASN A 123 0.69 13.77 -6.37
CA ASN A 123 0.02 14.39 -7.51
C ASN A 123 -0.91 15.51 -7.06
N VAL A 124 -0.96 16.60 -7.83
CA VAL A 124 -1.95 17.66 -7.65
C VAL A 124 -2.97 17.58 -8.78
N THR A 125 -4.24 17.66 -8.42
CA THR A 125 -5.37 17.68 -9.35
C THR A 125 -6.24 18.90 -9.06
N ALA A 126 -6.58 19.65 -10.09
CA ALA A 126 -7.44 20.82 -10.02
C ALA A 126 -8.51 20.77 -11.13
N LEU A 127 -9.60 21.55 -11.00
CA LEU A 127 -10.56 21.67 -12.10
C LEU A 127 -9.92 22.42 -13.28
N THR A 128 -10.24 22.02 -14.51
CA THR A 128 -9.77 22.73 -15.71
C THR A 128 -10.21 24.20 -15.71
N SER A 129 -11.38 24.50 -15.15
CA SER A 129 -11.92 25.84 -15.02
C SER A 129 -11.12 26.75 -14.08
N SER A 130 -10.30 26.20 -13.17
CA SER A 130 -9.44 27.00 -12.27
C SER A 130 -8.25 27.62 -12.97
N GLY A 131 -7.86 27.07 -14.13
CA GLY A 131 -6.66 27.48 -14.85
C GLY A 131 -5.33 26.95 -14.27
N ILE A 132 -5.34 26.21 -13.16
CA ILE A 132 -4.14 25.64 -12.52
C ILE A 132 -3.63 24.49 -13.40
N LYS A 133 -2.41 24.62 -13.96
CA LYS A 133 -1.75 23.62 -14.81
C LYS A 133 -0.34 23.28 -14.35
N SER A 134 0.24 24.11 -13.49
CA SER A 134 1.55 23.94 -12.87
C SER A 134 1.49 24.29 -11.38
N ILE A 135 2.51 23.93 -10.62
CA ILE A 135 2.59 24.30 -9.20
C ILE A 135 2.61 25.83 -9.02
N SER A 136 3.27 26.52 -9.94
CA SER A 136 3.36 28.00 -9.94
C SER A 136 2.04 28.72 -10.30
N ASP A 137 1.07 28.03 -10.87
CA ASP A 137 -0.26 28.58 -11.17
C ASP A 137 -1.18 28.58 -9.94
N ILE A 138 -0.81 27.91 -8.85
CA ILE A 138 -1.63 27.84 -7.64
C ILE A 138 -1.66 29.23 -6.98
N PRO A 139 -2.83 29.90 -6.90
CA PRO A 139 -2.92 31.22 -6.31
C PRO A 139 -2.60 31.18 -4.81
N ALA A 140 -2.01 32.25 -4.29
CA ALA A 140 -1.78 32.40 -2.86
C ALA A 140 -3.10 32.35 -2.06
N GLY A 141 -3.11 31.63 -0.95
CA GLY A 141 -4.31 31.39 -0.14
C GLY A 141 -5.28 30.36 -0.71
N SER A 142 -4.89 29.59 -1.76
CA SER A 142 -5.71 28.50 -2.30
C SER A 142 -6.08 27.47 -1.25
N LYS A 143 -7.30 26.98 -1.28
CA LYS A 143 -7.77 25.90 -0.41
C LYS A 143 -7.40 24.56 -1.03
N ILE A 144 -6.45 23.85 -0.42
CA ILE A 144 -5.94 22.59 -0.92
C ILE A 144 -6.31 21.44 0.02
N GLY A 145 -6.89 20.36 -0.55
CA GLY A 145 -7.23 19.13 0.15
C GLY A 145 -6.03 18.18 0.22
N PHE A 146 -5.69 17.66 1.44
CA PHE A 146 -4.54 16.78 1.67
C PHE A 146 -4.93 15.39 2.18
N GLY A 147 -6.19 15.00 2.07
CA GLY A 147 -6.65 13.70 2.56
C GLY A 147 -6.91 13.67 4.07
N PRO A 148 -7.11 12.47 4.63
CA PRO A 148 -7.29 12.30 6.07
C PRO A 148 -6.06 12.71 6.86
N ALA A 149 -6.27 13.19 8.08
CA ALA A 149 -5.19 13.47 9.02
C ALA A 149 -4.36 12.19 9.27
N GLY A 150 -3.02 12.30 9.18
CA GLY A 150 -2.10 11.18 9.31
C GLY A 150 -1.91 10.32 8.04
N SER A 151 -2.54 10.70 6.92
CA SER A 151 -2.20 10.12 5.62
C SER A 151 -0.80 10.60 5.16
N THR A 152 -0.18 9.87 4.23
CA THR A 152 1.11 10.29 3.63
C THR A 152 0.99 11.67 2.98
N SER A 153 -0.13 11.94 2.32
CA SER A 153 -0.41 13.24 1.71
C SER A 153 -0.44 14.33 2.76
N ASP A 154 -1.22 14.15 3.82
CA ASP A 154 -1.37 15.10 4.90
C ASP A 154 -0.07 15.38 5.66
N THR A 155 0.78 14.38 5.80
CA THR A 155 2.03 14.47 6.55
C THR A 155 3.14 15.17 5.76
N TYR A 156 3.23 14.90 4.45
CA TYR A 156 4.38 15.35 3.66
C TYR A 156 4.06 16.43 2.63
N PHE A 157 2.89 16.35 1.98
CA PHE A 157 2.62 17.24 0.84
C PHE A 157 2.54 18.73 1.23
N PRO A 158 1.97 19.12 2.38
CA PRO A 158 1.98 20.53 2.80
C PRO A 158 3.39 21.11 2.80
N SER A 159 4.34 20.46 3.50
CA SER A 159 5.71 20.94 3.58
C SER A 159 6.47 20.89 2.25
N MET A 160 6.13 19.92 1.37
CA MET A 160 6.67 19.90 -0.01
C MET A 160 6.21 21.13 -0.79
N LEU A 161 4.92 21.48 -0.77
CA LEU A 161 4.39 22.65 -1.46
C LEU A 161 4.93 23.96 -0.86
N GLU A 162 5.03 24.04 0.48
CA GLU A 162 5.67 25.19 1.16
C GLU A 162 7.13 25.36 0.72
N SER A 163 7.89 24.25 0.57
CA SER A 163 9.27 24.30 0.07
C SER A 163 9.37 24.84 -1.36
N LEU A 164 8.32 24.67 -2.15
CA LEU A 164 8.20 25.21 -3.51
C LEU A 164 7.66 26.65 -3.54
N GLY A 165 7.32 27.23 -2.36
CA GLY A 165 6.86 28.62 -2.23
C GLY A 165 5.35 28.77 -2.44
N VAL A 166 4.57 27.70 -2.36
CA VAL A 166 3.11 27.75 -2.45
C VAL A 166 2.53 28.18 -1.10
N ASP A 167 1.69 29.20 -1.10
CA ASP A 167 0.89 29.64 0.05
C ASP A 167 -0.53 29.12 -0.10
N PHE A 168 -1.07 28.42 0.93
CA PHE A 168 -2.36 27.75 0.85
C PHE A 168 -3.05 27.63 2.21
N GLU A 169 -4.37 27.45 2.16
CA GLU A 169 -5.18 27.01 3.29
C GLU A 169 -5.36 25.49 3.25
N ARG A 170 -4.88 24.78 4.27
CA ARG A 170 -4.98 23.32 4.38
C ARG A 170 -6.42 22.89 4.69
N ARG A 171 -6.86 21.82 3.99
CA ARG A 171 -8.13 21.14 4.24
C ARG A 171 -7.89 19.63 4.34
N ASN A 172 -8.57 19.00 5.30
CA ASN A 172 -8.51 17.56 5.51
C ASN A 172 -9.90 16.95 5.39
N GLY A 173 -9.97 15.70 4.97
CA GLY A 173 -11.19 14.94 4.80
C GLY A 173 -10.94 13.60 4.13
N SER A 174 -11.97 12.77 3.99
CA SER A 174 -11.85 11.58 3.16
C SER A 174 -11.63 11.96 1.69
N TRP A 175 -11.00 11.09 0.91
CA TRP A 175 -10.74 11.38 -0.50
C TRP A 175 -12.02 11.62 -1.30
N ASN A 176 -13.11 10.88 -0.99
CA ASN A 176 -14.40 11.11 -1.65
C ASN A 176 -14.99 12.47 -1.30
N ASP A 177 -14.92 12.89 -0.03
CA ASP A 177 -15.43 14.20 0.40
C ASP A 177 -14.63 15.34 -0.24
N LEU A 178 -13.29 15.22 -0.29
CA LEU A 178 -12.45 16.23 -0.93
C LEU A 178 -12.68 16.29 -2.44
N GLY A 179 -12.90 15.14 -3.09
CA GLY A 179 -13.29 15.09 -4.51
C GLY A 179 -14.59 15.85 -4.77
N SER A 180 -15.61 15.63 -3.94
CA SER A 180 -16.87 16.35 -4.02
C SER A 180 -16.71 17.85 -3.76
N GLN A 181 -15.93 18.23 -2.75
CA GLN A 181 -15.64 19.65 -2.45
C GLN A 181 -14.90 20.34 -3.59
N LEU A 182 -13.95 19.66 -4.27
CA LEU A 182 -13.29 20.20 -5.45
C LEU A 182 -14.27 20.40 -6.59
N GLN A 183 -15.13 19.41 -6.86
CA GLN A 183 -16.17 19.49 -7.88
C GLN A 183 -17.14 20.66 -7.64
N ASP A 184 -17.50 20.91 -6.38
CA ASP A 184 -18.40 22.00 -5.97
C ASP A 184 -17.69 23.37 -5.90
N GLY A 185 -16.39 23.45 -6.19
CA GLY A 185 -15.60 24.68 -6.13
C GLY A 185 -15.32 25.19 -4.71
N LEU A 186 -15.44 24.33 -3.71
CA LEU A 186 -15.11 24.63 -2.31
C LEU A 186 -13.61 24.46 -2.02
N LEU A 187 -12.91 23.73 -2.89
CA LEU A 187 -11.45 23.60 -2.95
C LEU A 187 -10.94 24.08 -4.32
N ASP A 188 -9.70 24.57 -4.34
CA ASP A 188 -9.00 24.97 -5.56
C ASP A 188 -8.20 23.82 -6.17
N ALA A 189 -7.69 22.91 -5.30
CA ALA A 189 -6.95 21.72 -5.71
C ALA A 189 -7.03 20.61 -4.65
N ILE A 190 -6.65 19.41 -5.07
CA ILE A 190 -6.39 18.28 -4.17
C ILE A 190 -4.96 17.78 -4.41
N ALA A 191 -4.19 17.68 -3.34
CA ALA A 191 -2.82 17.16 -3.34
C ALA A 191 -2.83 15.71 -2.83
N PHE A 192 -2.77 14.74 -3.75
CA PHE A 192 -2.82 13.31 -3.46
C PHE A 192 -1.43 12.72 -3.25
N ALA A 193 -1.29 11.85 -2.25
CA ALA A 193 -0.22 10.88 -2.17
C ALA A 193 -0.86 9.49 -1.97
N ALA A 194 -1.05 8.79 -3.06
CA ALA A 194 -1.72 7.48 -3.09
C ALA A 194 -1.25 6.65 -4.29
N GLY A 195 -1.43 5.33 -4.24
CA GLY A 195 -1.23 4.46 -5.41
C GLY A 195 -2.20 4.82 -6.54
N VAL A 196 -1.73 4.78 -7.75
CA VAL A 196 -2.49 5.18 -8.94
C VAL A 196 -2.98 3.97 -9.75
N PRO A 197 -4.17 4.07 -10.41
CA PRO A 197 -5.12 5.18 -10.36
C PRO A 197 -5.86 5.26 -9.01
N THR A 198 -6.01 6.46 -8.46
CA THR A 198 -6.77 6.67 -7.21
C THR A 198 -8.26 6.76 -7.54
N ALA A 199 -9.10 6.01 -6.84
CA ALA A 199 -10.53 5.90 -7.14
C ALA A 199 -11.25 7.25 -7.12
N ALA A 200 -10.97 8.10 -6.11
CA ALA A 200 -11.58 9.43 -6.01
C ALA A 200 -11.22 10.35 -7.20
N VAL A 201 -9.98 10.26 -7.72
CA VAL A 201 -9.56 11.03 -8.90
C VAL A 201 -10.22 10.50 -10.16
N SER A 202 -10.28 9.18 -10.34
CA SER A 202 -10.98 8.56 -11.48
C SER A 202 -12.48 8.89 -11.48
N GLN A 203 -13.11 8.96 -10.31
CA GLN A 203 -14.50 9.37 -10.18
C GLN A 203 -14.67 10.86 -10.51
N LEU A 204 -13.77 11.71 -10.05
CA LEU A 204 -13.79 13.14 -10.32
C LEU A 204 -13.67 13.43 -11.83
N GLU A 205 -12.67 12.84 -12.52
CA GLU A 205 -12.49 13.04 -13.97
C GLU A 205 -13.65 12.51 -14.82
N ALA A 206 -14.40 11.52 -14.32
CA ALA A 206 -15.60 11.00 -14.97
C ALA A 206 -16.80 11.98 -14.89
N GLN A 207 -16.77 12.94 -13.96
CA GLN A 207 -17.86 13.87 -13.69
C GLN A 207 -17.56 15.30 -14.11
N THR A 208 -16.27 15.68 -14.19
CA THR A 208 -15.85 17.04 -14.53
C THR A 208 -14.47 17.04 -15.18
N GLU A 209 -14.15 18.13 -15.90
CA GLU A 209 -12.84 18.28 -16.51
C GLU A 209 -11.79 18.68 -15.47
N VAL A 210 -10.68 17.93 -15.42
CA VAL A 210 -9.59 18.14 -14.47
C VAL A 210 -8.26 18.34 -15.18
N ASN A 211 -7.37 19.09 -14.54
CA ASN A 211 -5.96 19.18 -14.87
C ASN A 211 -5.16 18.32 -13.88
N PHE A 212 -4.25 17.52 -14.40
CA PHE A 212 -3.20 16.87 -13.63
C PHE A 212 -1.96 17.75 -13.68
N VAL A 213 -1.50 18.17 -12.50
CA VAL A 213 -0.33 19.05 -12.36
C VAL A 213 0.89 18.17 -12.11
N GLU A 214 1.87 18.26 -13.00
CA GLU A 214 3.16 17.58 -12.83
C GLU A 214 4.20 18.51 -12.15
N PHE A 215 5.22 17.90 -11.53
CA PHE A 215 6.39 18.64 -11.08
C PHE A 215 7.38 18.84 -12.24
N THR A 216 8.03 19.99 -12.27
CA THR A 216 9.22 20.18 -13.10
C THR A 216 10.42 19.41 -12.52
N GLU A 217 11.47 19.23 -13.30
CA GLU A 217 12.71 18.57 -12.81
C GLU A 217 13.37 19.36 -11.68
N GLU A 218 13.28 20.69 -11.71
CA GLU A 218 13.78 21.56 -10.65
C GLU A 218 12.98 21.39 -9.36
N GLU A 219 11.65 21.34 -9.45
CA GLU A 219 10.77 21.09 -8.30
C GLU A 219 11.00 19.70 -7.70
N GLN A 220 11.16 18.66 -8.53
CA GLN A 220 11.51 17.31 -8.06
C GLN A 220 12.83 17.33 -7.29
N SER A 221 13.86 17.98 -7.84
CA SER A 221 15.18 18.08 -7.21
C SER A 221 15.09 18.79 -5.87
N LYS A 222 14.37 19.90 -5.80
CA LYS A 222 14.17 20.68 -4.58
C LYS A 222 13.41 19.89 -3.50
N ILE A 223 12.39 19.13 -3.88
CA ILE A 223 11.67 18.25 -2.95
C ILE A 223 12.61 17.16 -2.41
N GLN A 224 13.43 16.55 -3.26
CA GLN A 224 14.38 15.48 -2.84
C GLN A 224 15.45 15.95 -1.86
N GLU A 225 15.81 17.24 -1.85
CA GLU A 225 16.73 17.79 -0.85
C GLU A 225 16.17 17.74 0.58
N GLY A 226 14.85 17.83 0.73
CA GLY A 226 14.18 17.91 2.04
C GLY A 226 13.40 16.68 2.46
N PHE A 227 13.12 15.75 1.53
CA PHE A 227 12.20 14.63 1.77
C PHE A 227 12.73 13.29 1.24
N PRO A 228 12.44 12.17 1.92
CA PRO A 228 12.91 10.84 1.53
C PRO A 228 12.04 10.28 0.38
N VAL A 229 12.11 10.90 -0.77
CA VAL A 229 11.37 10.52 -1.99
C VAL A 229 12.31 10.24 -3.14
N ALA A 230 11.82 9.48 -4.13
CA ALA A 230 12.50 9.23 -5.39
C ALA A 230 11.70 9.81 -6.56
N ASN A 231 12.35 10.13 -7.67
CA ASN A 231 11.66 10.49 -8.90
C ASN A 231 10.72 9.37 -9.33
N PHE A 232 9.57 9.76 -9.81
CA PHE A 232 8.54 8.86 -10.30
C PHE A 232 7.85 9.47 -11.52
N VAL A 233 7.39 8.60 -12.40
CA VAL A 233 6.53 8.97 -13.53
C VAL A 233 5.22 8.23 -13.39
N VAL A 234 4.10 8.96 -13.36
CA VAL A 234 2.77 8.38 -13.52
C VAL A 234 2.57 8.12 -15.01
N PRO A 235 2.51 6.85 -15.44
CA PRO A 235 2.46 6.51 -16.86
C PRO A 235 1.21 7.08 -17.54
N ASN A 236 1.37 7.52 -18.78
CA ASN A 236 0.24 7.90 -19.63
C ASN A 236 -0.83 6.81 -19.67
N GLY A 237 -2.10 7.21 -19.65
CA GLY A 237 -3.25 6.29 -19.62
C GLY A 237 -3.54 5.69 -18.24
N THR A 238 -2.89 6.18 -17.18
CA THR A 238 -3.30 5.87 -15.80
C THR A 238 -4.68 6.43 -15.51
N TYR A 239 -4.95 7.66 -15.94
CA TYR A 239 -6.25 8.32 -15.91
C TYR A 239 -6.73 8.64 -17.33
N ALA A 240 -8.06 8.70 -17.54
CA ALA A 240 -8.65 8.88 -18.86
C ALA A 240 -8.34 10.24 -19.49
N SER A 241 -8.30 11.29 -18.67
CA SER A 241 -8.04 12.68 -19.10
C SER A 241 -6.58 13.12 -18.95
N GLN A 242 -5.68 12.18 -18.61
CA GLN A 242 -4.24 12.47 -18.46
C GLN A 242 -3.61 12.83 -19.81
N PRO A 243 -2.89 13.96 -19.91
CA PRO A 243 -2.38 14.46 -21.20
C PRO A 243 -1.13 13.71 -21.71
N GLY A 244 -0.47 12.93 -20.87
CA GLY A 244 0.79 12.23 -21.15
C GLY A 244 1.38 11.62 -19.88
N ASP A 245 2.65 11.26 -19.90
CA ASP A 245 3.38 10.92 -18.68
C ASP A 245 3.45 12.13 -17.75
N LEU A 246 3.27 11.92 -16.43
CA LEU A 246 3.35 13.01 -15.44
C LEU A 246 4.53 12.80 -14.51
N ARG A 247 5.42 13.78 -14.44
CA ARG A 247 6.52 13.78 -13.48
C ARG A 247 5.98 13.95 -12.07
N SER A 248 6.48 13.13 -11.16
CA SER A 248 6.12 13.11 -9.76
C SER A 248 7.33 12.69 -8.91
N VAL A 249 7.19 12.74 -7.60
CA VAL A 249 8.05 12.06 -6.63
C VAL A 249 7.23 10.99 -5.90
N SER A 250 7.88 9.98 -5.33
CA SER A 250 7.16 8.89 -4.69
C SER A 250 7.87 8.32 -3.48
N MET A 251 7.12 7.64 -2.62
CA MET A 251 7.59 6.75 -1.55
C MET A 251 7.10 5.33 -1.77
N TRP A 252 7.91 4.33 -1.38
CA TRP A 252 7.47 2.94 -1.37
C TRP A 252 6.49 2.67 -0.23
N ASN A 253 5.55 1.76 -0.49
CA ASN A 253 4.63 1.21 0.50
C ASN A 253 4.99 -0.24 0.80
N PHE A 254 4.80 -0.60 2.07
CA PHE A 254 4.88 -1.98 2.52
C PHE A 254 3.62 -2.37 3.30
N ALA A 255 3.19 -3.60 3.12
CA ALA A 255 2.33 -4.25 4.08
C ALA A 255 3.15 -4.56 5.34
N ILE A 256 2.55 -4.36 6.48
CA ILE A 256 3.15 -4.59 7.79
C ILE A 256 2.32 -5.59 8.59
N ALA A 257 3.00 -6.35 9.44
CA ALA A 257 2.43 -7.32 10.36
C ALA A 257 2.87 -6.99 11.79
N ASN A 258 2.03 -7.26 12.78
CA ASN A 258 2.49 -7.23 14.15
C ASN A 258 3.60 -8.29 14.34
N CYS A 259 4.76 -7.85 14.85
CA CYS A 259 5.95 -8.69 14.93
C CYS A 259 5.80 -9.91 15.86
N ASP A 260 4.85 -9.87 16.79
CA ASP A 260 4.59 -10.95 17.75
C ASP A 260 3.63 -12.03 17.18
N LEU A 261 3.14 -11.90 15.95
CA LEU A 261 2.33 -12.92 15.29
C LEU A 261 3.12 -14.20 15.04
N PRO A 262 2.48 -15.38 15.03
CA PRO A 262 3.15 -16.64 14.73
C PRO A 262 3.86 -16.62 13.37
N GLU A 263 5.12 -17.10 13.33
CA GLU A 263 5.92 -17.17 12.10
C GLU A 263 5.15 -17.87 10.96
N SER A 264 4.53 -19.03 11.27
CA SER A 264 3.77 -19.81 10.28
C SER A 264 2.57 -19.05 9.73
N PHE A 265 1.89 -18.23 10.53
CA PHE A 265 0.75 -17.43 10.11
C PHE A 265 1.17 -16.37 9.09
N VAL A 266 2.20 -15.57 9.41
CA VAL A 266 2.68 -14.52 8.53
C VAL A 266 3.40 -15.08 7.30
N TYR A 267 4.06 -16.25 7.43
CA TYR A 267 4.62 -16.96 6.27
C TYR A 267 3.53 -17.33 5.24
N GLU A 268 2.45 -18.00 5.69
CA GLU A 268 1.37 -18.40 4.77
C GLU A 268 0.58 -17.19 4.25
N ALA A 269 0.38 -16.15 5.07
CA ALA A 269 -0.22 -14.90 4.61
C ALA A 269 0.64 -14.19 3.54
N THR A 270 1.96 -14.15 3.71
CA THR A 270 2.90 -13.62 2.71
C THR A 270 2.84 -14.43 1.42
N LYS A 271 2.85 -15.75 1.54
CA LYS A 271 2.76 -16.67 0.41
C LYS A 271 1.44 -16.52 -0.36
N ALA A 272 0.31 -16.33 0.32
CA ALA A 272 -0.99 -16.10 -0.31
C ALA A 272 -1.00 -14.87 -1.25
N ILE A 273 -0.24 -13.82 -0.89
CA ILE A 273 -0.16 -12.60 -1.69
C ILE A 273 0.94 -12.67 -2.73
N MET A 274 2.16 -13.06 -2.33
CA MET A 274 3.33 -13.05 -3.20
C MET A 274 3.38 -14.23 -4.17
N GLY A 275 2.69 -15.32 -3.86
CA GLY A 275 2.65 -16.54 -4.69
C GLY A 275 1.71 -16.45 -5.89
N ASP A 276 0.76 -15.52 -5.91
CA ASP A 276 -0.17 -15.29 -7.03
C ASP A 276 -0.40 -13.81 -7.29
N HIS A 277 0.51 -13.20 -8.04
CA HIS A 277 0.47 -11.78 -8.40
C HIS A 277 -0.81 -11.38 -9.15
N GLU A 278 -1.36 -12.26 -9.98
CA GLU A 278 -2.55 -11.97 -10.78
C GLU A 278 -3.80 -11.69 -9.91
N ARG A 279 -3.89 -12.30 -8.72
CA ARG A 279 -4.98 -12.02 -7.78
C ARG A 279 -4.91 -10.57 -7.30
N MET A 280 -3.72 -10.07 -6.96
CA MET A 280 -3.52 -8.69 -6.53
C MET A 280 -3.73 -7.68 -7.68
N LEU A 281 -3.36 -8.02 -8.91
CA LEU A 281 -3.66 -7.20 -10.09
C LEU A 281 -5.17 -7.05 -10.34
N LYS A 282 -5.97 -8.08 -10.04
CA LYS A 282 -7.45 -7.99 -10.10
C LYS A 282 -8.02 -7.09 -9.00
N VAL A 283 -7.36 -6.99 -7.85
CA VAL A 283 -7.75 -6.06 -6.78
C VAL A 283 -7.49 -4.61 -7.21
N HIS A 284 -6.26 -4.31 -7.65
CA HIS A 284 -5.88 -2.95 -8.01
C HIS A 284 -4.68 -2.91 -8.96
N LYS A 285 -4.73 -2.02 -9.96
CA LYS A 285 -3.65 -1.87 -10.97
C LYS A 285 -2.29 -1.47 -10.36
N ALA A 286 -2.29 -0.75 -9.22
CA ALA A 286 -1.06 -0.41 -8.50
C ALA A 286 -0.27 -1.66 -8.08
N ALA A 287 -0.91 -2.82 -7.92
CA ALA A 287 -0.26 -4.08 -7.59
C ALA A 287 0.74 -4.57 -8.65
N LYS A 288 0.88 -3.89 -9.80
CA LYS A 288 1.88 -4.22 -10.82
C LYS A 288 3.30 -4.35 -10.24
N THR A 289 3.61 -3.62 -9.19
CA THR A 289 4.90 -3.66 -8.50
C THR A 289 4.89 -4.44 -7.18
N THR A 290 3.78 -5.12 -6.86
CA THR A 290 3.66 -6.04 -5.73
C THR A 290 4.27 -7.38 -6.12
N VAL A 291 5.57 -7.43 -6.24
CA VAL A 291 6.35 -8.59 -6.72
C VAL A 291 7.52 -8.87 -5.79
N PRO A 292 7.94 -10.13 -5.66
CA PRO A 292 9.00 -10.51 -4.72
C PRO A 292 10.32 -9.77 -4.93
N GLU A 293 10.66 -9.40 -6.15
CA GLU A 293 11.90 -8.71 -6.52
C GLU A 293 12.06 -7.35 -5.84
N ASN A 294 10.96 -6.75 -5.40
CA ASN A 294 10.95 -5.44 -4.72
C ASN A 294 11.18 -5.51 -3.20
N TRP A 295 11.58 -6.67 -2.66
CA TRP A 295 11.87 -6.82 -1.24
C TRP A 295 12.92 -5.84 -0.72
N ASP A 296 13.90 -5.48 -1.55
CA ASP A 296 14.99 -4.54 -1.24
C ASP A 296 14.55 -3.07 -1.11
N LYS A 297 13.28 -2.77 -1.41
CA LYS A 297 12.70 -1.42 -1.25
C LYS A 297 12.28 -1.11 0.20
N ASN A 298 12.37 -2.10 1.08
CA ASN A 298 12.28 -1.88 2.52
C ASN A 298 13.58 -1.23 3.04
N THR A 299 13.47 0.01 3.49
CA THR A 299 14.66 0.79 3.92
C THR A 299 14.74 1.01 5.43
N VAL A 300 13.69 0.69 6.19
CA VAL A 300 13.63 1.07 7.61
C VAL A 300 13.01 0.01 8.54
N LEU A 301 12.10 -0.84 8.04
CA LEU A 301 11.39 -1.80 8.89
C LEU A 301 12.22 -3.08 9.11
N SER A 302 12.20 -3.63 10.32
CA SER A 302 12.59 -5.03 10.51
C SER A 302 11.60 -5.93 9.80
N TRP A 303 12.06 -7.03 9.22
CA TRP A 303 11.20 -8.02 8.59
C TRP A 303 10.57 -8.93 9.64
N HIS A 304 9.29 -9.27 9.44
CA HIS A 304 8.68 -10.35 10.22
C HIS A 304 9.36 -11.69 9.88
N PRO A 305 9.70 -12.56 10.88
CA PRO A 305 10.41 -13.83 10.63
C PRO A 305 9.74 -14.70 9.55
N GLY A 306 8.41 -14.85 9.59
CA GLY A 306 7.66 -15.61 8.59
C GLY A 306 7.73 -15.01 7.18
N ALA A 307 7.66 -13.69 7.06
CA ALA A 307 7.81 -13.02 5.77
C ALA A 307 9.24 -13.18 5.24
N ALA A 308 10.25 -12.90 6.06
CA ALA A 308 11.66 -13.04 5.69
C ALA A 308 11.99 -14.47 5.22
N LYS A 309 11.46 -15.48 5.91
CA LYS A 309 11.60 -16.88 5.53
C LYS A 309 11.05 -17.13 4.13
N TRP A 310 9.80 -16.72 3.86
CA TRP A 310 9.21 -16.90 2.54
C TRP A 310 10.05 -16.21 1.45
N PHE A 311 10.45 -14.95 1.67
CA PHE A 311 11.26 -14.19 0.71
C PHE A 311 12.61 -14.85 0.44
N ASN A 312 13.33 -15.31 1.49
CA ASN A 312 14.63 -15.97 1.34
C ASN A 312 14.51 -17.33 0.61
N GLU A 313 13.41 -18.07 0.82
CA GLU A 313 13.11 -19.29 0.07
C GLU A 313 12.78 -19.01 -1.40
N ASN A 314 12.37 -17.77 -1.75
CA ASN A 314 11.98 -17.35 -3.09
C ASN A 314 12.97 -16.36 -3.73
N GLY A 315 14.25 -16.42 -3.35
CA GLY A 315 15.34 -15.74 -4.06
C GLY A 315 15.78 -14.39 -3.49
N ALA A 316 15.17 -13.91 -2.40
CA ALA A 316 15.69 -12.76 -1.67
C ALA A 316 16.94 -13.13 -0.84
N SER A 317 17.58 -12.11 -0.28
CA SER A 317 18.74 -12.27 0.61
C SER A 317 18.61 -11.32 1.80
N ILE A 318 17.53 -11.50 2.57
CA ILE A 318 17.26 -10.68 3.76
C ILE A 318 18.23 -11.11 4.86
N ASP A 319 19.09 -10.17 5.29
CA ASP A 319 20.07 -10.40 6.35
C ASP A 319 19.35 -10.69 7.69
N ALA A 320 19.87 -11.64 8.46
CA ALA A 320 19.38 -11.98 9.78
C ALA A 320 19.28 -10.76 10.73
N ALA A 321 20.21 -9.82 10.63
CA ALA A 321 20.20 -8.57 11.40
C ALA A 321 18.98 -7.68 11.11
N ASN A 322 18.33 -7.85 9.97
CA ASN A 322 17.13 -7.11 9.56
C ASN A 322 15.83 -7.88 9.87
N ILE A 323 15.90 -9.01 10.55
CA ILE A 323 14.74 -9.83 10.96
C ILE A 323 14.46 -9.57 12.43
N TYR A 324 13.20 -9.33 12.76
CA TYR A 324 12.78 -9.08 14.14
C TYR A 324 13.08 -10.26 15.04
N GLY A 325 13.66 -10.00 16.21
CA GLY A 325 13.97 -11.01 17.23
C GLY A 325 15.30 -11.73 17.07
N ASN A 326 16.11 -11.39 16.07
CA ASN A 326 17.46 -11.94 15.85
C ASN A 326 18.56 -10.99 16.36
#